data_fd9391bb837690744a503bbca9283fe6
#
_entry.id   fd9391bb837690744a503bbca9283fe6
#
_cell.length_a   1.000
_cell.length_b   1.000
_cell.length_c   1.000
_cell.angle_alpha   90.00
_cell.angle_beta   90.00
_cell.angle_gamma   90.00
#
_symmetry.space_group_name_H-M   'P 1'
#
loop_
_entity.id
_entity.type
_entity.pdbx_description
1 polymer ?
#
loop_
_entity_poly.entity_id
_entity_poly.type
_entity_poly.pdbx_seq_one_letter_code
_entity_poly.pdbx_strand_id
1 'polypeptide(L)'
;MINSFTLSQLIEMSGDNRQGLIRECFTASSDNRMEIFRFPCRIDAFVIGVGTEGETSVSLNLHEYRLKKNSIFIFSPKNILQVKSEEYFKADVIVVSPDFLRRINIDTKNLLQLFLQFAANPCLTLTHEESHSIRSFIAQIERETRGKETHFTYDIINGLIAATIYKVGDVLYNYLSEHPEVQNPIHNRAEEYFKQFTHLLGEHYRTERSVGFYARQLCITPKYLTTLIKRISGLSVSEWIDNYVIIEAKTPVSYTHLRAHET
;
A
#
# COMPACT_ATOMS: atom_id res chain seq x y z
N MET A 1 -7.49 -22.71 9.41
CA MET A 1 -7.77 -21.28 9.63
C MET A 1 -6.47 -20.52 9.28
N ILE A 2 -6.51 -19.46 8.47
CA ILE A 2 -5.30 -18.70 8.12
C ILE A 2 -5.04 -17.72 9.28
N ASN A 3 -3.84 -17.75 9.84
CA ASN A 3 -3.46 -16.81 10.90
C ASN A 3 -3.44 -15.38 10.38
N SER A 4 -3.96 -14.44 11.17
CA SER A 4 -3.91 -13.01 10.85
C SER A 4 -3.13 -12.30 11.95
N PHE A 5 -2.14 -11.50 11.57
CA PHE A 5 -1.31 -10.72 12.47
C PHE A 5 -1.67 -9.24 12.37
N THR A 6 -2.01 -8.65 13.49
CA THR A 6 -2.19 -7.20 13.61
C THR A 6 -0.82 -6.52 13.68
N LEU A 7 -0.79 -5.22 13.40
CA LEU A 7 0.43 -4.42 13.53
C LEU A 7 1.01 -4.48 14.94
N SER A 8 0.16 -4.45 15.98
CA SER A 8 0.60 -4.56 17.38
C SER A 8 1.31 -5.89 17.66
N GLN A 9 0.77 -7.01 17.14
CA GLN A 9 1.41 -8.32 17.27
C GLN A 9 2.76 -8.37 16.52
N LEU A 10 2.85 -7.76 15.35
CA LEU A 10 4.13 -7.69 14.62
C LEU A 10 5.18 -6.87 15.38
N ILE A 11 4.77 -5.77 16.02
CA ILE A 11 5.65 -4.95 16.87
C ILE A 11 6.15 -5.78 18.08
N GLU A 12 5.27 -6.48 18.79
CA GLU A 12 5.63 -7.35 19.90
C GLU A 12 6.59 -8.46 19.46
N MET A 13 6.30 -9.13 18.35
CA MET A 13 7.16 -10.19 17.79
C MET A 13 8.51 -9.64 17.32
N SER A 14 8.55 -8.36 16.95
CA SER A 14 9.81 -7.69 16.58
C SER A 14 10.73 -7.44 17.77
N GLY A 15 10.25 -7.64 19.01
CA GLY A 15 10.99 -7.31 20.23
C GLY A 15 11.16 -5.81 20.42
N ASP A 16 10.37 -5.02 19.73
CA ASP A 16 10.41 -3.57 19.79
C ASP A 16 9.49 -3.08 20.91
N ASN A 17 10.08 -2.71 22.04
CA ASN A 17 9.36 -2.20 23.22
C ASN A 17 8.93 -0.74 23.10
N ARG A 18 8.70 -0.23 21.91
CA ARG A 18 8.26 1.17 21.74
C ARG A 18 6.91 1.39 22.39
N GLN A 19 6.93 2.20 23.45
CA GLN A 19 5.73 2.80 24.05
C GLN A 19 5.59 4.20 23.42
N GLY A 20 4.47 4.50 22.79
CA GLY A 20 4.22 5.83 22.27
C GLY A 20 3.26 5.89 21.09
N LEU A 21 3.12 7.08 20.52
CA LEU A 21 2.22 7.47 19.43
C LEU A 21 2.33 6.62 18.16
N ILE A 22 3.36 5.79 18.01
CA ILE A 22 3.71 5.15 16.74
C ILE A 22 3.39 3.66 16.76
N ARG A 23 2.25 3.30 17.34
CA ARG A 23 1.69 1.93 17.21
C ARG A 23 1.11 1.63 15.82
N GLU A 24 1.08 2.62 14.93
CA GLU A 24 0.43 2.53 13.63
C GLU A 24 1.40 2.50 12.45
N CYS A 25 2.69 2.73 12.74
CA CYS A 25 3.77 2.63 11.77
C CYS A 25 5.02 2.12 12.47
N PHE A 26 5.70 1.15 11.87
CA PHE A 26 7.04 0.78 12.33
C PHE A 26 7.95 0.41 11.16
N THR A 27 9.25 0.52 11.40
CA THR A 27 10.29 0.08 10.49
C THR A 27 11.04 -1.09 11.11
N ALA A 28 11.44 -2.04 10.29
CA ALA A 28 12.28 -3.14 10.71
C ALA A 28 13.33 -3.42 9.63
N SER A 29 14.56 -3.74 10.07
CA SER A 29 15.52 -4.45 9.24
C SER A 29 15.38 -5.93 9.59
N SER A 30 14.81 -6.72 8.68
CA SER A 30 14.54 -8.13 8.96
C SER A 30 15.79 -8.97 8.67
N ASP A 31 16.42 -9.41 9.71
CA ASP A 31 17.33 -10.56 9.67
C ASP A 31 16.67 -11.72 10.44
N ASN A 32 16.51 -12.86 9.80
CA ASN A 32 16.03 -14.13 10.38
C ASN A 32 14.59 -14.18 10.94
N ARG A 33 13.80 -13.09 10.90
CA ARG A 33 12.41 -13.09 11.42
C ARG A 33 11.37 -13.60 10.42
N MET A 34 11.81 -13.98 9.23
CA MET A 34 10.95 -14.59 8.20
C MET A 34 10.39 -15.96 8.63
N GLU A 35 10.94 -16.59 9.68
CA GLU A 35 10.45 -17.87 10.22
C GLU A 35 8.98 -17.84 10.63
N ILE A 36 8.49 -16.71 11.13
CA ILE A 36 7.09 -16.57 11.51
C ILE A 36 6.12 -16.69 10.34
N PHE A 37 6.61 -16.47 9.11
CA PHE A 37 5.81 -16.52 7.89
C PHE A 37 5.97 -17.83 7.11
N ARG A 38 6.51 -18.88 7.72
CA ARG A 38 6.60 -20.23 7.09
C ARG A 38 5.24 -20.81 6.77
N PHE A 39 4.19 -20.43 7.50
CA PHE A 39 2.83 -20.83 7.22
C PHE A 39 2.03 -19.69 6.59
N PRO A 40 1.03 -20.00 5.73
CA PRO A 40 0.19 -18.96 5.15
C PRO A 40 -0.44 -18.08 6.24
N CYS A 41 -0.22 -16.79 6.14
CA CYS A 41 -0.74 -15.81 7.10
C CYS A 41 -1.18 -14.52 6.39
N ARG A 42 -1.90 -13.67 7.11
CA ARG A 42 -2.24 -12.31 6.71
C ARG A 42 -1.59 -11.33 7.66
N ILE A 43 -1.23 -10.19 7.12
CA ILE A 43 -0.80 -9.02 7.89
C ILE A 43 -1.89 -7.97 7.72
N ASP A 44 -2.45 -7.48 8.83
CA ASP A 44 -3.46 -6.41 8.81
C ASP A 44 -2.77 -5.02 8.76
N ALA A 45 -1.88 -4.88 7.81
CA ALA A 45 -1.15 -3.64 7.55
C ALA A 45 -0.62 -3.62 6.11
N PHE A 46 -0.27 -2.43 5.63
CA PHE A 46 0.51 -2.28 4.40
C PHE A 46 1.99 -2.46 4.73
N VAL A 47 2.67 -3.20 3.88
CA VAL A 47 4.12 -3.46 4.00
C VAL A 47 4.78 -3.00 2.71
N ILE A 48 5.77 -2.14 2.81
CA ILE A 48 6.69 -1.78 1.73
C ILE A 48 8.07 -2.23 2.18
N GLY A 49 8.74 -3.03 1.38
CA GLY A 49 10.09 -3.52 1.71
C GLY A 49 11.04 -3.46 0.54
N VAL A 50 12.32 -3.29 0.84
CA VAL A 50 13.42 -3.31 -0.12
C VAL A 50 14.49 -4.30 0.34
N GLY A 51 14.78 -5.29 -0.48
CA GLY A 51 15.82 -6.29 -0.23
C GLY A 51 17.21 -5.66 -0.15
N THR A 52 17.97 -6.01 0.91
CA THR A 52 19.34 -5.49 1.14
C THR A 52 20.40 -6.55 0.87
N GLU A 53 20.14 -7.79 1.27
CA GLU A 53 21.07 -8.92 1.14
C GLU A 53 20.32 -10.22 0.90
N GLY A 54 20.99 -11.19 0.26
CA GLY A 54 20.48 -12.53 0.06
C GLY A 54 19.28 -12.63 -0.89
N GLU A 55 18.60 -13.74 -0.82
CA GLU A 55 17.40 -14.01 -1.60
C GLU A 55 16.46 -14.96 -0.87
N THR A 56 15.17 -14.91 -1.20
CA THR A 56 14.15 -15.83 -0.68
C THR A 56 13.01 -15.98 -1.66
N SER A 57 12.25 -17.06 -1.54
CA SER A 57 11.01 -17.27 -2.29
C SER A 57 9.81 -17.07 -1.37
N VAL A 58 8.87 -16.26 -1.82
CA VAL A 58 7.63 -15.99 -1.09
C VAL A 58 6.42 -16.34 -1.98
N SER A 59 5.37 -16.84 -1.38
CA SER A 59 4.07 -16.97 -2.02
C SER A 59 3.16 -15.83 -1.56
N LEU A 60 2.60 -15.10 -2.50
CA LEU A 60 1.61 -14.06 -2.25
C LEU A 60 0.33 -14.40 -3.02
N ASN A 61 -0.77 -14.62 -2.31
CA ASN A 61 -2.04 -15.06 -2.90
C ASN A 61 -1.90 -16.27 -3.83
N LEU A 62 -1.07 -17.26 -3.45
CA LEU A 62 -0.74 -18.48 -4.19
C LEU A 62 0.18 -18.30 -5.41
N HIS A 63 0.60 -17.10 -5.74
CA HIS A 63 1.64 -16.84 -6.74
C HIS A 63 3.01 -16.76 -6.07
N GLU A 64 4.01 -17.38 -6.68
CA GLU A 64 5.37 -17.39 -6.15
C GLU A 64 6.21 -16.25 -6.74
N TYR A 65 6.95 -15.58 -5.87
CA TYR A 65 7.85 -14.49 -6.21
C TYR A 65 9.21 -14.73 -5.57
N ARG A 66 10.26 -14.36 -6.29
CA ARG A 66 11.63 -14.40 -5.77
C ARG A 66 12.05 -13.00 -5.38
N LEU A 67 12.34 -12.81 -4.11
CA LEU A 67 12.88 -11.58 -3.55
C LEU A 67 14.41 -11.71 -3.45
N LYS A 68 15.11 -10.69 -3.90
CA LYS A 68 16.58 -10.62 -3.86
C LYS A 68 17.03 -9.21 -3.47
N LYS A 69 18.32 -9.01 -3.36
CA LYS A 69 18.89 -7.65 -3.18
C LYS A 69 18.31 -6.70 -4.24
N ASN A 70 17.92 -5.49 -3.82
CA ASN A 70 17.26 -4.46 -4.61
C ASN A 70 15.86 -4.86 -5.14
N SER A 71 15.24 -5.92 -4.65
CA SER A 71 13.81 -6.12 -4.92
C SER A 71 12.99 -5.20 -4.04
N ILE A 72 12.06 -4.45 -4.64
CA ILE A 72 10.97 -3.84 -3.87
C ILE A 72 9.78 -4.82 -3.84
N PHE A 73 9.11 -4.89 -2.70
CA PHE A 73 7.87 -5.63 -2.54
C PHE A 73 6.86 -4.83 -1.74
N ILE A 74 5.58 -4.95 -2.13
CA ILE A 74 4.47 -4.25 -1.48
C ILE A 74 3.36 -5.26 -1.20
N PHE A 75 2.96 -5.36 0.06
CA PHE A 75 1.86 -6.22 0.50
C PHE A 75 0.75 -5.37 1.09
N SER A 76 -0.48 -5.75 0.78
CA SER A 76 -1.69 -5.12 1.33
C SER A 76 -2.30 -5.99 2.44
N PRO A 77 -3.15 -5.43 3.32
CA PRO A 77 -3.74 -6.14 4.46
C PRO A 77 -4.52 -7.43 4.11
N LYS A 78 -4.93 -7.56 2.84
CA LYS A 78 -5.72 -8.72 2.39
C LYS A 78 -4.88 -9.81 1.73
N ASN A 79 -3.60 -9.55 1.51
CA ASN A 79 -2.72 -10.56 0.92
C ASN A 79 -2.47 -11.72 1.88
N ILE A 80 -2.41 -12.93 1.32
CA ILE A 80 -1.96 -14.12 2.02
C ILE A 80 -0.50 -14.30 1.66
N LEU A 81 0.36 -14.14 2.66
CA LEU A 81 1.81 -14.26 2.55
C LEU A 81 2.28 -15.59 3.12
N GLN A 82 3.24 -16.23 2.46
CA GLN A 82 3.99 -17.36 2.98
C GLN A 82 5.44 -17.30 2.49
N VAL A 83 6.41 -17.43 3.38
CA VAL A 83 7.81 -17.63 3.02
C VAL A 83 8.01 -19.10 2.68
N LYS A 84 8.56 -19.39 1.50
CA LYS A 84 8.72 -20.74 0.96
C LYS A 84 10.13 -21.29 1.12
N SER A 85 11.14 -20.45 1.16
CA SER A 85 12.53 -20.88 1.30
C SER A 85 13.12 -20.50 2.66
N GLU A 86 14.11 -21.27 3.10
CA GLU A 86 14.90 -20.99 4.30
C GLU A 86 16.19 -20.22 3.98
N GLU A 87 16.33 -19.75 2.75
CA GLU A 87 17.49 -18.97 2.32
C GLU A 87 17.56 -17.65 3.10
N TYR A 88 18.79 -17.22 3.37
CA TYR A 88 19.03 -15.95 4.04
C TYR A 88 18.55 -14.80 3.16
N PHE A 89 17.72 -13.95 3.74
CA PHE A 89 17.24 -12.73 3.10
C PHE A 89 17.09 -11.62 4.13
N LYS A 90 17.56 -10.45 3.77
CA LYS A 90 17.45 -9.26 4.58
C LYS A 90 16.78 -8.14 3.79
N ALA A 91 15.90 -7.41 4.44
CA ALA A 91 15.19 -6.28 3.84
C ALA A 91 14.98 -5.16 4.87
N ASP A 92 15.01 -3.94 4.39
CA ASP A 92 14.49 -2.80 5.13
C ASP A 92 13.00 -2.67 4.81
N VAL A 93 12.14 -2.67 5.83
CA VAL A 93 10.69 -2.64 5.66
C VAL A 93 10.07 -1.50 6.47
N ILE A 94 9.00 -0.95 5.93
CA ILE A 94 8.06 -0.09 6.63
C ILE A 94 6.70 -0.77 6.65
N VAL A 95 6.07 -0.82 7.81
CA VAL A 95 4.76 -1.40 8.02
C VAL A 95 3.83 -0.31 8.55
N VAL A 96 2.71 -0.09 7.88
CA VAL A 96 1.79 1.02 8.15
C VAL A 96 0.36 0.50 8.26
N SER A 97 -0.35 0.90 9.32
CA SER A 97 -1.75 0.53 9.49
C SER A 97 -2.65 1.18 8.43
N PRO A 98 -3.77 0.54 8.04
CA PRO A 98 -4.74 1.16 7.16
C PRO A 98 -5.30 2.47 7.72
N ASP A 99 -5.50 2.55 9.04
CA ASP A 99 -6.01 3.74 9.72
C ASP A 99 -5.04 4.92 9.64
N PHE A 100 -3.75 4.65 9.74
CA PHE A 100 -2.72 5.68 9.58
C PHE A 100 -2.72 6.23 8.16
N LEU A 101 -2.71 5.35 7.14
CA LEU A 101 -2.75 5.77 5.73
C LEU A 101 -3.99 6.59 5.38
N ARG A 102 -5.15 6.29 6.00
CA ARG A 102 -6.37 7.09 5.80
C ARG A 102 -6.27 8.51 6.35
N ARG A 103 -5.38 8.77 7.32
CA ARG A 103 -5.19 10.11 7.92
C ARG A 103 -4.14 10.94 7.20
N ILE A 104 -3.25 10.31 6.47
CA ILE A 104 -2.25 11.02 5.66
C ILE A 104 -2.96 11.67 4.47
N ASN A 105 -2.72 12.96 4.27
CA ASN A 105 -3.22 13.67 3.10
C ASN A 105 -2.35 13.35 1.88
N ILE A 106 -2.71 12.28 1.16
CA ILE A 106 -2.04 11.86 -0.08
C ILE A 106 -3.04 12.02 -1.22
N ASP A 107 -2.63 12.62 -2.32
CA ASP A 107 -3.41 12.58 -3.56
C ASP A 107 -3.43 11.15 -4.11
N THR A 108 -4.49 10.42 -3.74
CA THR A 108 -4.65 9.01 -4.07
C THR A 108 -4.99 8.76 -5.54
N LYS A 109 -5.47 9.76 -6.30
CA LYS A 109 -5.97 9.56 -7.65
C LYS A 109 -4.90 9.02 -8.62
N ASN A 110 -3.73 9.65 -8.62
CA ASN A 110 -2.62 9.23 -9.48
C ASN A 110 -1.89 7.99 -8.96
N LEU A 111 -1.76 7.86 -7.64
CA LEU A 111 -1.07 6.75 -7.00
C LEU A 111 -1.87 5.45 -7.07
N LEU A 112 -3.19 5.53 -6.95
CA LEU A 112 -4.04 4.36 -6.92
C LEU A 112 -3.88 3.50 -8.18
N GLN A 113 -3.85 4.12 -9.35
CA GLN A 113 -3.67 3.41 -10.61
C GLN A 113 -2.33 2.68 -10.67
N LEU A 114 -1.25 3.32 -10.22
CA LEU A 114 0.08 2.72 -10.15
C LEU A 114 0.13 1.54 -9.18
N PHE A 115 -0.43 1.70 -7.97
CA PHE A 115 -0.49 0.63 -6.99
C PHE A 115 -1.34 -0.56 -7.42
N LEU A 116 -2.34 -0.35 -8.25
CA LEU A 116 -3.14 -1.43 -8.81
C LEU A 116 -2.39 -2.23 -9.86
N GLN A 117 -1.66 -1.56 -10.73
CA GLN A 117 -0.78 -2.23 -11.68
C GLN A 117 0.30 -3.03 -10.94
N PHE A 118 0.82 -2.46 -9.85
CA PHE A 118 1.76 -3.16 -8.98
C PHE A 118 1.13 -4.34 -8.23
N ALA A 119 -0.14 -4.28 -7.87
CA ALA A 119 -0.84 -5.40 -7.22
C ALA A 119 -0.87 -6.68 -8.08
N ALA A 120 -0.76 -6.54 -9.40
CA ALA A 120 -0.62 -7.66 -10.32
C ALA A 120 0.80 -8.27 -10.31
N ASN A 121 1.82 -7.47 -10.00
CA ASN A 121 3.21 -7.90 -9.88
C ASN A 121 3.88 -7.20 -8.66
N PRO A 122 3.61 -7.69 -7.44
CA PRO A 122 3.95 -7.00 -6.19
C PRO A 122 5.45 -7.01 -5.84
N CYS A 123 6.30 -7.50 -6.74
CA CYS A 123 7.74 -7.62 -6.55
C CYS A 123 8.46 -7.18 -7.82
N LEU A 124 9.25 -6.12 -7.74
CA LEU A 124 10.07 -5.62 -8.85
C LEU A 124 11.55 -5.56 -8.45
N THR A 125 12.43 -5.59 -9.43
CA THR A 125 13.86 -5.34 -9.23
C THR A 125 14.15 -3.87 -9.53
N LEU A 126 14.70 -3.16 -8.57
CA LEU A 126 15.10 -1.76 -8.65
C LEU A 126 16.53 -1.62 -9.15
N THR A 127 16.85 -0.47 -9.68
CA THR A 127 18.24 -0.01 -9.81
C THR A 127 18.86 0.24 -8.41
N HIS A 128 20.18 0.33 -8.35
CA HIS A 128 20.85 0.64 -7.08
C HIS A 128 20.45 2.02 -6.53
N GLU A 129 20.27 3.01 -7.40
CA GLU A 129 19.89 4.38 -7.02
C GLU A 129 18.47 4.44 -6.48
N GLU A 130 17.51 3.78 -7.13
CA GLU A 130 16.13 3.69 -6.66
C GLU A 130 16.04 2.97 -5.32
N SER A 131 16.72 1.83 -5.19
CA SER A 131 16.80 1.07 -3.95
C SER A 131 17.37 1.94 -2.82
N HIS A 132 18.49 2.64 -3.05
CA HIS A 132 19.11 3.54 -2.09
C HIS A 132 18.17 4.69 -1.70
N SER A 133 17.51 5.31 -2.68
CA SER A 133 16.58 6.41 -2.45
C SER A 133 15.42 5.99 -1.53
N ILE A 134 14.73 4.89 -1.82
CA ILE A 134 13.60 4.41 -0.99
C ILE A 134 14.09 4.04 0.41
N ARG A 135 15.20 3.33 0.52
CA ARG A 135 15.79 2.94 1.81
C ARG A 135 16.20 4.14 2.67
N SER A 136 16.63 5.23 2.04
CA SER A 136 16.95 6.47 2.78
C SER A 136 15.74 7.06 3.50
N PHE A 137 14.55 7.01 2.90
CA PHE A 137 13.30 7.41 3.55
C PHE A 137 12.93 6.46 4.69
N ILE A 138 13.07 5.14 4.50
CA ILE A 138 12.81 4.15 5.55
C ILE A 138 13.73 4.41 6.76
N ALA A 139 15.02 4.66 6.52
CA ALA A 139 15.98 4.98 7.56
C ALA A 139 15.69 6.31 8.29
N GLN A 140 15.14 7.30 7.58
CA GLN A 140 14.70 8.55 8.22
C GLN A 140 13.48 8.31 9.11
N ILE A 141 12.48 7.56 8.64
CA ILE A 141 11.32 7.18 9.46
C ILE A 141 11.77 6.41 10.69
N GLU A 142 12.73 5.49 10.55
CA GLU A 142 13.29 4.73 11.67
C GLU A 142 13.94 5.64 12.72
N ARG A 143 14.71 6.64 12.30
CA ARG A 143 15.32 7.60 13.20
C ARG A 143 14.29 8.42 13.98
N GLU A 144 13.25 8.92 13.30
CA GLU A 144 12.17 9.67 13.95
C GLU A 144 11.36 8.79 14.89
N THR A 145 11.08 7.54 14.51
CA THR A 145 10.33 6.62 15.35
C THR A 145 11.10 6.13 16.56
N ARG A 146 12.44 6.07 16.51
CA ARG A 146 13.31 5.69 17.64
C ARG A 146 13.79 6.89 18.46
N GLY A 147 13.63 8.08 17.92
CA GLY A 147 14.06 9.32 18.57
C GLY A 147 13.19 9.68 19.78
N LYS A 148 13.59 10.75 20.47
CA LYS A 148 12.75 11.34 21.52
C LYS A 148 11.53 12.00 20.87
N GLU A 149 10.34 11.65 21.34
CA GLU A 149 9.10 12.24 20.87
C GLU A 149 9.08 13.75 21.15
N THR A 150 8.76 14.53 20.12
CA THR A 150 8.64 15.99 20.13
C THR A 150 7.24 16.39 19.66
N HIS A 151 6.93 17.68 19.79
CA HIS A 151 5.63 18.21 19.35
C HIS A 151 5.30 17.90 17.88
N PHE A 152 6.30 17.84 17.00
CA PHE A 152 6.13 17.64 15.57
C PHE A 152 6.50 16.23 15.07
N THR A 153 6.86 15.30 15.95
CA THR A 153 7.28 13.93 15.55
C THR A 153 6.24 13.24 14.66
N TYR A 154 4.95 13.37 15.02
CA TYR A 154 3.86 12.78 14.24
C TYR A 154 3.75 13.39 12.83
N ASP A 155 3.86 14.72 12.72
CA ASP A 155 3.77 15.42 11.43
C ASP A 155 4.98 15.13 10.54
N ILE A 156 6.18 15.03 11.14
CA ILE A 156 7.40 14.64 10.42
C ILE A 156 7.24 13.23 9.85
N ILE A 157 6.78 12.26 10.64
CA ILE A 157 6.57 10.88 10.19
C ILE A 157 5.51 10.83 9.11
N ASN A 158 4.40 11.57 9.23
CA ASN A 158 3.39 11.67 8.18
C ASN A 158 3.98 12.18 6.86
N GLY A 159 4.79 13.23 6.92
CA GLY A 159 5.47 13.80 5.76
C GLY A 159 6.44 12.80 5.12
N LEU A 160 7.22 12.09 5.92
CA LEU A 160 8.18 11.08 5.44
C LEU A 160 7.48 9.87 4.81
N ILE A 161 6.38 9.40 5.39
CA ILE A 161 5.60 8.30 4.81
C ILE A 161 4.96 8.73 3.50
N ALA A 162 4.37 9.94 3.43
CA ALA A 162 3.84 10.48 2.20
C ALA A 162 4.92 10.58 1.11
N ALA A 163 6.10 11.12 1.44
CA ALA A 163 7.24 11.19 0.54
C ALA A 163 7.71 9.80 0.06
N THR A 164 7.73 8.81 0.97
CA THR A 164 8.07 7.42 0.61
C THR A 164 7.08 6.85 -0.40
N ILE A 165 5.78 7.06 -0.19
CA ILE A 165 4.72 6.58 -1.07
C ILE A 165 4.83 7.23 -2.45
N TYR A 166 5.06 8.55 -2.52
CA TYR A 166 5.27 9.25 -3.79
C TYR A 166 6.55 8.77 -4.49
N LYS A 167 7.64 8.54 -3.74
CA LYS A 167 8.89 8.04 -4.33
C LYS A 167 8.72 6.62 -4.89
N VAL A 168 8.01 5.76 -4.19
CA VAL A 168 7.64 4.43 -4.71
C VAL A 168 6.76 4.57 -5.94
N GLY A 169 5.78 5.48 -5.93
CA GLY A 169 4.94 5.77 -7.10
C GLY A 169 5.75 6.23 -8.32
N ASP A 170 6.73 7.10 -8.14
CA ASP A 170 7.64 7.58 -9.18
C ASP A 170 8.45 6.42 -9.81
N VAL A 171 9.02 5.56 -8.97
CA VAL A 171 9.76 4.36 -9.42
C VAL A 171 8.85 3.40 -10.21
N LEU A 172 7.64 3.16 -9.72
CA LEU A 172 6.66 2.29 -10.39
C LEU A 172 6.23 2.87 -11.74
N TYR A 173 6.02 4.18 -11.81
CA TYR A 173 5.67 4.88 -13.05
C TYR A 173 6.76 4.71 -14.11
N ASN A 174 8.01 4.94 -13.74
CA ASN A 174 9.16 4.78 -14.63
C ASN A 174 9.30 3.33 -15.09
N TYR A 175 9.23 2.37 -14.17
CA TYR A 175 9.30 0.94 -14.48
C TYR A 175 8.23 0.52 -15.51
N LEU A 176 6.99 0.92 -15.32
CA LEU A 176 5.90 0.59 -16.23
C LEU A 176 6.03 1.29 -17.59
N SER A 177 6.62 2.47 -17.62
CA SER A 177 6.90 3.20 -18.86
C SER A 177 8.00 2.53 -19.71
N GLU A 178 8.99 1.92 -19.04
CA GLU A 178 10.10 1.22 -19.67
C GLU A 178 9.75 -0.23 -20.06
N HIS A 179 8.72 -0.82 -19.42
CA HIS A 179 8.32 -2.22 -19.61
C HIS A 179 6.84 -2.34 -20.04
N PRO A 180 6.47 -1.82 -21.24
CA PRO A 180 5.08 -1.87 -21.70
C PRO A 180 4.55 -3.31 -21.88
N GLU A 181 5.42 -4.31 -22.02
CA GLU A 181 5.08 -5.72 -22.08
C GLU A 181 4.53 -6.30 -20.76
N VAL A 182 4.84 -5.66 -19.64
CA VAL A 182 4.29 -6.02 -18.32
C VAL A 182 2.82 -5.61 -18.21
N GLN A 183 2.37 -4.72 -19.08
CA GLN A 183 0.97 -4.34 -19.25
C GLN A 183 0.23 -5.44 -20.00
N ASN A 184 -0.21 -6.48 -19.27
CA ASN A 184 -0.90 -7.64 -19.87
C ASN A 184 -2.22 -7.20 -20.53
N PRO A 185 -2.49 -7.54 -21.83
CA PRO A 185 -3.72 -7.11 -22.52
C PRO A 185 -5.02 -7.59 -21.88
N ILE A 186 -5.00 -8.68 -21.11
CA ILE A 186 -6.14 -9.15 -20.32
C ILE A 186 -6.33 -8.27 -19.07
N HIS A 187 -5.26 -7.73 -18.51
CA HIS A 187 -5.30 -6.73 -17.45
C HIS A 187 -5.80 -5.39 -17.98
N ASN A 188 -5.42 -4.98 -19.17
CA ASN A 188 -5.79 -3.69 -19.76
C ASN A 188 -7.32 -3.45 -19.73
N ARG A 189 -8.13 -4.45 -20.07
CA ARG A 189 -9.59 -4.29 -20.05
C ARG A 189 -10.17 -4.27 -18.63
N ALA A 190 -9.60 -5.06 -17.75
CA ALA A 190 -10.00 -5.08 -16.33
C ALA A 190 -9.57 -3.80 -15.61
N GLU A 191 -8.38 -3.31 -15.91
CA GLU A 191 -7.83 -2.04 -15.41
C GLU A 191 -8.62 -0.86 -15.95
N GLU A 192 -9.02 -0.88 -17.22
CA GLU A 192 -9.87 0.15 -17.81
C GLU A 192 -11.23 0.23 -17.09
N TYR A 193 -11.87 -0.90 -16.83
CA TYR A 193 -13.10 -0.91 -16.01
C TYR A 193 -12.86 -0.42 -14.59
N PHE A 194 -11.71 -0.74 -14.01
CA PHE A 194 -11.37 -0.26 -12.68
C PHE A 194 -11.13 1.26 -12.68
N LYS A 195 -10.39 1.78 -13.65
CA LYS A 195 -10.15 3.22 -13.84
C LYS A 195 -11.46 3.98 -14.02
N GLN A 196 -12.35 3.47 -14.89
CA GLN A 196 -13.67 4.05 -15.10
C GLN A 196 -14.52 3.99 -13.81
N PHE A 197 -14.46 2.86 -13.07
CA PHE A 197 -15.13 2.72 -11.80
C PHE A 197 -14.66 3.75 -10.76
N THR A 198 -13.34 3.90 -10.60
CA THR A 198 -12.78 4.86 -9.63
C THR A 198 -13.08 6.32 -10.02
N HIS A 199 -13.13 6.62 -11.32
CA HIS A 199 -13.55 7.92 -11.81
C HIS A 199 -15.04 8.20 -11.48
N LEU A 200 -15.93 7.28 -11.84
CA LEU A 200 -17.36 7.36 -11.51
C LEU A 200 -17.59 7.43 -9.98
N LEU A 201 -16.80 6.68 -9.22
CA LEU A 201 -16.87 6.74 -7.76
C LEU A 201 -16.52 8.14 -7.25
N GLY A 202 -15.46 8.76 -7.78
CA GLY A 202 -15.08 10.13 -7.44
C GLY A 202 -16.15 11.17 -7.74
N GLU A 203 -16.94 10.98 -8.79
CA GLU A 203 -18.01 11.90 -9.17
C GLU A 203 -19.32 11.69 -8.40
N HIS A 204 -19.63 10.42 -8.07
CA HIS A 204 -20.97 10.05 -7.59
C HIS A 204 -21.03 9.50 -6.17
N TYR A 205 -19.91 9.36 -5.45
CA TYR A 205 -19.87 8.75 -4.10
C TYR A 205 -20.82 9.42 -3.08
N ARG A 206 -21.15 10.70 -3.27
CA ARG A 206 -22.04 11.45 -2.35
C ARG A 206 -23.51 11.07 -2.52
N THR A 207 -23.91 10.75 -3.73
CA THR A 207 -25.31 10.52 -4.10
C THR A 207 -25.61 9.05 -4.37
N GLU A 208 -24.62 8.28 -4.83
CA GLU A 208 -24.82 6.91 -5.30
C GLU A 208 -23.96 5.92 -4.51
N ARG A 209 -24.63 5.00 -3.82
CA ARG A 209 -24.00 3.96 -3.01
C ARG A 209 -24.22 2.54 -3.51
N SER A 210 -25.01 2.40 -4.56
CA SER A 210 -25.39 1.11 -5.12
C SER A 210 -24.37 0.59 -6.11
N VAL A 211 -23.88 -0.64 -5.90
CA VAL A 211 -23.04 -1.35 -6.88
C VAL A 211 -23.71 -1.40 -8.25
N GLY A 212 -25.05 -1.52 -8.26
CA GLY A 212 -25.84 -1.56 -9.49
C GLY A 212 -25.76 -0.28 -10.31
N PHE A 213 -25.61 0.89 -9.68
CA PHE A 213 -25.43 2.15 -10.37
C PHE A 213 -24.12 2.13 -11.18
N TYR A 214 -22.99 1.85 -10.54
CA TYR A 214 -21.67 1.82 -11.18
C TYR A 214 -21.59 0.77 -12.27
N ALA A 215 -22.19 -0.41 -12.03
CA ALA A 215 -22.23 -1.47 -13.04
C ALA A 215 -22.99 -1.07 -14.29
N ARG A 216 -24.15 -0.38 -14.15
CA ARG A 216 -24.91 0.15 -15.28
C ARG A 216 -24.14 1.20 -16.06
N GLN A 217 -23.45 2.13 -15.38
CA GLN A 217 -22.64 3.15 -16.04
C GLN A 217 -21.49 2.53 -16.86
N LEU A 218 -20.97 1.41 -16.40
CA LEU A 218 -19.90 0.66 -17.08
C LEU A 218 -20.42 -0.37 -18.09
N CYS A 219 -21.74 -0.45 -18.29
CA CYS A 219 -22.38 -1.43 -19.20
C CYS A 219 -22.02 -2.89 -18.89
N ILE A 220 -21.83 -3.24 -17.60
CA ILE A 220 -21.53 -4.59 -17.13
C ILE A 220 -22.46 -5.02 -16.00
N THR A 221 -22.45 -6.32 -15.66
CA THR A 221 -23.28 -6.81 -14.55
C THR A 221 -22.67 -6.47 -13.19
N PRO A 222 -23.48 -6.24 -12.13
CA PRO A 222 -22.97 -6.00 -10.78
C PRO A 222 -22.07 -7.12 -10.27
N LYS A 223 -22.38 -8.37 -10.60
CA LYS A 223 -21.57 -9.54 -10.24
C LYS A 223 -20.20 -9.50 -10.90
N TYR A 224 -20.16 -9.17 -12.20
CA TYR A 224 -18.91 -9.07 -12.95
C TYR A 224 -18.06 -7.90 -12.38
N LEU A 225 -18.64 -6.73 -12.17
CA LEU A 225 -17.95 -5.59 -11.57
C LEU A 225 -17.35 -5.96 -10.21
N THR A 226 -18.15 -6.56 -9.31
CA THR A 226 -17.67 -6.95 -7.98
C THR A 226 -16.52 -7.95 -8.04
N THR A 227 -16.62 -8.95 -8.92
CA THR A 227 -15.58 -9.96 -9.10
C THR A 227 -14.30 -9.34 -9.65
N LEU A 228 -14.44 -8.46 -10.64
CA LEU A 228 -13.35 -7.77 -11.31
C LEU A 228 -12.61 -6.84 -10.33
N ILE A 229 -13.33 -5.95 -9.65
CA ILE A 229 -12.76 -4.99 -8.69
C ILE A 229 -12.08 -5.75 -7.55
N LYS A 230 -12.72 -6.79 -6.99
CA LYS A 230 -12.15 -7.59 -5.92
C LYS A 230 -10.87 -8.32 -6.35
N ARG A 231 -10.81 -8.81 -7.59
CA ARG A 231 -9.61 -9.47 -8.14
C ARG A 231 -8.44 -8.49 -8.29
N ILE A 232 -8.71 -7.27 -8.75
CA ILE A 232 -7.69 -6.25 -8.99
C ILE A 232 -7.22 -5.61 -7.68
N SER A 233 -8.15 -5.16 -6.83
CA SER A 233 -7.85 -4.34 -5.66
C SER A 233 -7.90 -5.09 -4.32
N GLY A 234 -8.35 -6.34 -4.32
CA GLY A 234 -8.60 -7.09 -3.09
C GLY A 234 -9.85 -6.64 -2.31
N LEU A 235 -10.45 -5.49 -2.67
CA LEU A 235 -11.65 -4.91 -2.06
C LEU A 235 -12.87 -5.15 -2.93
N SER A 236 -14.03 -5.41 -2.31
CA SER A 236 -15.31 -5.40 -3.03
C SER A 236 -15.71 -3.97 -3.42
N VAL A 237 -16.62 -3.85 -4.39
CA VAL A 237 -17.15 -2.54 -4.80
C VAL A 237 -17.78 -1.79 -3.62
N SER A 238 -18.52 -2.48 -2.75
CA SER A 238 -19.12 -1.86 -1.55
C SER A 238 -18.05 -1.33 -0.60
N GLU A 239 -17.00 -2.10 -0.33
CA GLU A 239 -15.88 -1.63 0.50
C GLU A 239 -15.17 -0.43 -0.12
N TRP A 240 -15.08 -0.35 -1.45
CA TRP A 240 -14.55 0.83 -2.15
C TRP A 240 -15.43 2.06 -1.93
N ILE A 241 -16.74 1.92 -2.12
CA ILE A 241 -17.71 3.00 -1.91
C ILE A 241 -17.62 3.52 -0.47
N ASP A 242 -17.63 2.62 0.51
CA ASP A 242 -17.57 2.97 1.94
C ASP A 242 -16.23 3.67 2.29
N ASN A 243 -15.11 3.16 1.82
CA ASN A 243 -13.80 3.77 2.06
C ASN A 243 -13.69 5.16 1.43
N TYR A 244 -14.23 5.35 0.22
CA TYR A 244 -14.18 6.64 -0.48
C TYR A 244 -14.98 7.71 0.26
N VAL A 245 -16.13 7.35 0.78
CA VAL A 245 -16.96 8.25 1.62
C VAL A 245 -16.24 8.66 2.90
N ILE A 246 -15.54 7.73 3.56
CA ILE A 246 -14.81 8.00 4.79
C ILE A 246 -13.61 8.94 4.53
N ILE A 247 -12.89 8.77 3.43
CA ILE A 247 -11.74 9.59 3.04
C ILE A 247 -12.18 11.04 2.79
N GLU A 248 -13.24 11.24 2.01
CA GLU A 248 -13.74 12.58 1.67
C GLU A 248 -14.45 13.27 2.84
N ALA A 249 -15.15 12.54 3.71
CA ALA A 249 -15.78 13.11 4.90
C ALA A 249 -14.77 13.66 5.91
N LYS A 250 -13.51 13.25 5.83
CA LYS A 250 -12.41 13.70 6.71
C LYS A 250 -11.52 14.78 6.08
N THR A 251 -11.75 15.17 4.82
CA THR A 251 -11.07 16.33 4.23
C THR A 251 -11.68 17.59 4.83
N PRO A 252 -10.99 18.33 5.71
CA PRO A 252 -11.55 19.56 6.28
C PRO A 252 -11.81 20.54 5.14
N VAL A 253 -12.97 21.18 5.15
CA VAL A 253 -13.30 22.35 4.35
C VAL A 253 -12.42 23.53 4.80
N SER A 254 -11.14 23.51 4.45
CA SER A 254 -10.13 24.49 4.90
C SER A 254 -9.79 25.56 3.86
N TYR A 255 -10.52 25.70 2.77
CA TYR A 255 -10.18 26.69 1.74
C TYR A 255 -11.29 27.70 1.39
N THR A 256 -12.36 27.83 2.13
CA THR A 256 -13.42 28.80 1.80
C THR A 256 -13.52 30.03 2.74
N HIS A 257 -12.64 30.20 3.72
CA HIS A 257 -12.72 31.34 4.64
C HIS A 257 -11.62 32.40 4.52
N LEU A 258 -10.83 32.42 3.44
CA LEU A 258 -9.78 33.44 3.24
C LEU A 258 -10.12 34.45 2.11
N ARG A 259 -11.38 34.61 1.73
CA ARG A 259 -11.79 35.63 0.73
C ARG A 259 -13.01 36.47 1.17
N ALA A 260 -13.12 36.81 2.42
CA ALA A 260 -14.22 37.69 2.90
C ALA A 260 -13.77 38.80 3.84
N HIS A 261 -12.57 39.34 3.67
CA HIS A 261 -12.18 40.60 4.35
C HIS A 261 -11.20 41.42 3.47
N GLU A 262 -11.61 41.74 2.25
CA GLU A 262 -11.07 42.89 1.51
C GLU A 262 -12.20 43.53 0.71
N THR A 263 -13.00 44.33 1.38
CA THR A 263 -13.73 45.47 0.80
C THR A 263 -14.02 46.50 1.90
#